data_e9c3b8814803ed29960d738336ed0797
#
_entry.id   e9c3b8814803ed29960d738336ed0797
#
_cell.length_a   1.000
_cell.length_b   1.000
_cell.length_c   1.000
_cell.angle_alpha   90.00
_cell.angle_beta   90.00
_cell.angle_gamma   90.00
#
_symmetry.space_group_name_H-M   'P 1'
#
loop_
_entity.id
_entity.type
_entity.pdbx_description
1 polymer ?
#
loop_
_entity_poly.entity_id
_entity_poly.type
_entity_poly.pdbx_seq_one_letter_code
_entity_poly.pdbx_strand_id
1 'polypeptide(L)'
;MNEAAQRQAIREENRKLRYLRFMVDLALNEIRSGSFSLSQARQVVENLRRQALMLFPGKETAFDVIYRPRLQRAITETFQLH
;
A
#
# COMPACT_ATOMS: atom_id res chain seq x y z
N MET A 1 -26.95 2.50 -18.31
CA MET A 1 -25.59 3.03 -18.25
C MET A 1 -24.90 2.73 -19.58
N ASN A 2 -24.21 3.67 -20.17
CA ASN A 2 -23.57 3.43 -21.46
C ASN A 2 -22.17 2.84 -21.26
N GLU A 3 -21.65 2.23 -22.32
CA GLU A 3 -20.34 1.58 -22.30
C GLU A 3 -19.20 2.56 -22.05
N ALA A 4 -19.33 3.80 -22.50
CA ALA A 4 -18.29 4.81 -22.31
C ALA A 4 -18.09 5.12 -20.83
N ALA A 5 -19.19 5.24 -20.06
CA ALA A 5 -19.11 5.48 -18.62
C ALA A 5 -18.47 4.29 -17.89
N GLN A 6 -18.82 3.07 -18.30
CA GLN A 6 -18.22 1.86 -17.71
C GLN A 6 -16.74 1.78 -17.99
N ARG A 7 -16.31 2.07 -19.23
CA ARG A 7 -14.89 2.06 -19.58
C ARG A 7 -14.11 3.12 -18.81
N GLN A 8 -14.71 4.29 -18.62
CA GLN A 8 -14.09 5.35 -17.84
C GLN A 8 -13.89 4.92 -16.37
N ALA A 9 -14.89 4.31 -15.78
CA ALA A 9 -14.82 3.82 -14.41
C ALA A 9 -13.72 2.75 -14.26
N ILE A 10 -13.61 1.84 -15.22
CA ILE A 10 -12.57 0.79 -15.21
C ILE A 10 -11.18 1.41 -15.32
N ARG A 11 -11.00 2.41 -16.18
CA ARG A 11 -9.70 3.10 -16.34
C ARG A 11 -9.29 3.79 -15.05
N GLU A 12 -10.22 4.47 -14.38
CA GLU A 12 -9.95 5.14 -13.12
C GLU A 12 -9.56 4.16 -12.03
N GLU A 13 -10.25 3.03 -11.94
CA GLU A 13 -9.95 1.98 -10.99
C GLU A 13 -8.57 1.39 -11.25
N ASN A 14 -8.23 1.13 -12.51
CA ASN A 14 -6.92 0.62 -12.89
C ASN A 14 -5.80 1.62 -12.57
N ARG A 15 -6.07 2.91 -12.75
CA ARG A 15 -5.11 3.96 -12.40
C ARG A 15 -4.84 3.99 -10.91
N LYS A 16 -5.89 3.90 -10.09
CA LYS A 16 -5.77 3.86 -8.63
C LYS A 16 -4.97 2.64 -8.19
N LEU A 17 -5.23 1.48 -8.79
CA LEU A 17 -4.50 0.25 -8.46
C LEU A 17 -3.02 0.35 -8.80
N ARG A 18 -2.69 0.93 -9.96
CA ARG A 18 -1.29 1.13 -10.34
C ARG A 18 -0.59 2.10 -9.39
N TYR A 19 -1.29 3.16 -9.00
CA TYR A 19 -0.76 4.12 -8.06
C TYR A 19 -0.51 3.47 -6.69
N LEU A 20 -1.47 2.67 -6.22
CA LEU A 20 -1.32 1.96 -4.96
C LEU A 20 -0.14 0.99 -4.99
N ARG A 21 0.02 0.22 -6.07
CA ARG A 21 1.15 -0.68 -6.23
C ARG A 21 2.47 0.07 -6.22
N PHE A 22 2.53 1.20 -6.90
CA PHE A 22 3.72 2.05 -6.89
C PHE A 22 4.05 2.51 -5.47
N MET A 23 3.06 2.98 -4.72
CA MET A 23 3.26 3.42 -3.34
C MET A 23 3.73 2.28 -2.43
N VAL A 24 3.16 1.08 -2.60
CA VAL A 24 3.58 -0.09 -1.84
C VAL A 24 5.03 -0.46 -2.16
N ASP A 25 5.38 -0.50 -3.43
CA ASP A 25 6.75 -0.82 -3.86
C ASP A 25 7.75 0.22 -3.34
N LEU A 26 7.39 1.50 -3.38
CA LEU A 26 8.23 2.56 -2.84
C LEU A 26 8.42 2.40 -1.34
N ALA A 27 7.35 2.12 -0.61
CA ALA A 27 7.42 1.90 0.83
C ALA A 27 8.30 0.69 1.18
N LEU A 28 8.18 -0.40 0.42
CA LEU A 28 9.02 -1.59 0.60
C LEU A 28 10.50 -1.25 0.41
N ASN A 29 10.82 -0.49 -0.64
CA ASN A 29 12.19 -0.08 -0.90
C ASN A 29 12.73 0.82 0.20
N GLU A 30 11.93 1.77 0.67
CA GLU A 30 12.32 2.68 1.75
C GLU A 30 12.57 1.94 3.05
N ILE A 31 11.70 0.99 3.42
CA ILE A 31 11.87 0.18 4.61
C ILE A 31 13.15 -0.65 4.51
N ARG A 32 13.39 -1.30 3.37
CA ARG A 32 14.54 -2.17 3.15
C ARG A 32 15.85 -1.41 3.03
N SER A 33 15.80 -0.11 2.74
CA SER A 33 17.02 0.71 2.64
C SER A 33 17.74 0.86 3.99
N GLY A 34 17.05 0.60 5.10
CA GLY A 34 17.61 0.77 6.43
C GLY A 34 17.71 2.21 6.89
N SER A 35 17.14 3.16 6.14
CA SER A 35 17.20 4.60 6.47
C SER A 35 16.26 4.99 7.61
N PHE A 36 15.26 4.15 7.90
CA PHE A 36 14.27 4.43 8.94
C PHE A 36 14.58 3.67 10.23
N SER A 37 14.18 4.26 11.35
CA SER A 37 14.06 3.52 12.60
C SER A 37 12.86 2.56 12.50
N LEU A 38 12.78 1.61 13.42
CA LEU A 38 11.64 0.70 13.48
C LEU A 38 10.32 1.48 13.63
N SER A 39 10.30 2.48 14.49
CA SER A 39 9.12 3.32 14.70
C SER A 39 8.72 4.05 13.42
N GLN A 40 9.70 4.62 12.70
CA GLN A 40 9.45 5.28 11.43
C GLN A 40 8.95 4.33 10.37
N ALA A 41 9.52 3.11 10.28
CA ALA A 41 9.07 2.11 9.33
C ALA A 41 7.62 1.70 9.59
N ARG A 42 7.25 1.52 10.85
CA ARG A 42 5.87 1.21 11.23
C ARG A 42 4.93 2.37 10.86
N GLN A 43 5.39 3.60 11.03
CA GLN A 43 4.60 4.79 10.66
C GLN A 43 4.39 4.87 9.15
N VAL A 44 5.39 4.49 8.36
CA VAL A 44 5.25 4.42 6.89
C VAL A 44 4.10 3.49 6.51
N VAL A 45 4.00 2.33 7.16
CA VAL A 45 2.92 1.38 6.89
C VAL A 45 1.55 1.99 7.21
N GLU A 46 1.42 2.65 8.34
CA GLU A 46 0.14 3.26 8.74
C GLU A 46 -0.24 4.43 7.84
N ASN A 47 0.73 5.23 7.42
CA ASN A 47 0.49 6.33 6.47
C ASN A 47 0.04 5.79 5.11
N LEU A 48 0.68 4.73 4.63
CA LEU A 48 0.32 4.08 3.38
C LEU A 48 -1.10 3.52 3.44
N ARG A 49 -1.45 2.89 4.56
CA ARG A 49 -2.79 2.37 4.77
C ARG A 49 -3.84 3.48 4.67
N ARG A 50 -3.60 4.61 5.31
CA ARG A 50 -4.53 5.76 5.22
C ARG A 50 -4.69 6.25 3.80
N GLN A 51 -3.59 6.38 3.05
CA GLN A 51 -3.63 6.81 1.65
C GLN A 51 -4.38 5.81 0.78
N ALA A 52 -4.14 4.51 1.01
CA ALA A 52 -4.86 3.45 0.29
C ALA A 52 -6.37 3.53 0.53
N LEU A 53 -6.78 3.81 1.75
CA LEU A 53 -8.20 3.90 2.10
C LEU A 53 -8.84 5.19 1.59
N MET A 54 -8.07 6.23 1.32
CA MET A 54 -8.57 7.40 0.61
C MET A 54 -8.87 7.08 -0.86
N LEU A 55 -8.06 6.23 -1.48
CA LEU A 55 -8.27 5.78 -2.85
C LEU A 55 -9.39 4.74 -2.96
N PHE A 56 -9.48 3.87 -1.97
CA PHE A 56 -10.43 2.74 -1.95
C PHE A 56 -11.15 2.71 -0.60
N PRO A 57 -12.15 3.60 -0.40
CA PRO A 57 -12.89 3.62 0.86
C PRO A 57 -13.58 2.28 1.16
N GLY A 58 -13.55 1.88 2.41
CA GLY A 58 -14.20 0.65 2.86
C GLY A 58 -13.40 -0.62 2.60
N LYS A 59 -12.14 -0.51 2.13
CA LYS A 59 -11.31 -1.66 1.80
C LYS A 59 -10.24 -1.97 2.86
N GLU A 60 -10.56 -1.71 4.13
CA GLU A 60 -9.62 -1.93 5.25
C GLU A 60 -9.15 -3.37 5.31
N THR A 61 -10.09 -4.31 5.24
CA THR A 61 -9.77 -5.74 5.31
C THR A 61 -8.89 -6.17 4.14
N ALA A 62 -9.19 -5.68 2.93
CA ALA A 62 -8.40 -6.00 1.75
C ALA A 62 -6.96 -5.53 1.91
N PHE A 63 -6.75 -4.31 2.39
CA PHE A 63 -5.40 -3.81 2.63
C PHE A 63 -4.67 -4.67 3.67
N ASP A 64 -5.34 -4.96 4.78
CA ASP A 64 -4.71 -5.69 5.89
C ASP A 64 -4.40 -7.14 5.54
N VAL A 65 -5.14 -7.75 4.61
CA VAL A 65 -4.90 -9.13 4.17
C VAL A 65 -3.85 -9.20 3.05
N ILE A 66 -3.85 -8.24 2.12
CA ILE A 66 -3.01 -8.31 0.92
C ILE A 66 -1.67 -7.61 1.12
N TYR A 67 -1.69 -6.38 1.63
CA TYR A 67 -0.49 -5.53 1.63
C TYR A 67 0.22 -5.48 2.97
N ARG A 68 -0.51 -5.44 4.08
CA ARG A 68 0.11 -5.38 5.40
C ARG A 68 1.10 -6.53 5.66
N PRO A 69 0.80 -7.79 5.31
CA PRO A 69 1.76 -8.88 5.55
C PRO A 69 3.08 -8.69 4.79
N ARG A 70 3.03 -8.16 3.57
CA ARG A 70 4.24 -7.89 2.77
C ARG A 70 5.10 -6.80 3.42
N LEU A 71 4.45 -5.74 3.89
CA LEU A 71 5.12 -4.62 4.56
C LEU A 71 5.70 -5.06 5.91
N GLN A 72 4.95 -5.82 6.69
CA GLN A 72 5.41 -6.34 7.96
C GLN A 72 6.59 -7.30 7.79
N ARG A 73 6.57 -8.12 6.74
CA ARG A 73 7.70 -9.00 6.42
C ARG A 73 8.96 -8.20 6.14
N ALA A 74 8.85 -7.12 5.37
CA ALA A 74 9.98 -6.26 5.06
C ALA A 74 10.56 -5.64 6.35
N ILE A 75 9.70 -5.22 7.26
CA ILE A 75 10.12 -4.69 8.56
C ILE A 75 10.83 -5.78 9.37
N THR A 76 10.23 -6.96 9.48
CA THR A 76 10.80 -8.07 10.22
C THR A 76 12.18 -8.45 9.71
N GLU A 77 12.33 -8.54 8.38
CA GLU A 77 13.60 -8.89 7.76
C GLU A 77 14.65 -7.79 7.93
N THR A 78 14.27 -6.55 7.75
CA THR A 78 15.20 -5.41 7.81
C THR A 78 15.71 -5.19 9.24
N PHE A 79 14.83 -5.29 10.22
CA PHE A 79 15.18 -5.05 11.63
C PHE A 79 15.47 -6.34 12.39
N GLN A 80 15.48 -7.48 11.71
CA GLN A 80 15.78 -8.80 12.29
C GLN A 80 14.90 -9.12 13.50
N LEU A 81 13.62 -8.86 13.37
CA LEU A 81 12.63 -9.19 14.40
C LEU A 81 12.20 -10.65 14.25
N HIS A 82 12.34 -11.40 15.33
CA HIS A 82 12.00 -12.83 15.31
C HIS A 82 11.02 -13.20 16.41
#